data_0b501916de115980426eef0233f7adf2
#
_entry.id   0b501916de115980426eef0233f7adf2
#
_cell.length_a   1.000
_cell.length_b   1.000
_cell.length_c   1.000
_cell.angle_alpha   90.00
_cell.angle_beta   90.00
_cell.angle_gamma   90.00
#
_symmetry.space_group_name_H-M   'P 1'
#
loop_
_entity.id
_entity.type
_entity.pdbx_description
1 polymer ?
#
loop_
_entity_poly.entity_id
_entity_poly.type
_entity_poly.pdbx_seq_one_letter_code
_entity_poly.pdbx_strand_id
1 'polypeptide(L)'
;MMDIEELAAQQEIRDVLIRYTRGIDRQDVELVTSSYHPDAHDDHGAFQGGIDEFVAWLREGVWAYYDTTTHFIGNQLVEVAGDVGHAESYCVAYHRRATRDGEQGHDLVIGLRYVDRFERRDGEWRIADRRCVFDWTRRDPIVDEWDLPPEALRGRRDRNDPVYR
;
A
#
# COMPACT_ATOMS: atom_id res chain seq x y z
N MET A 1 -11.13 -25.93 15.01
CA MET A 1 -11.97 -24.73 15.28
C MET A 1 -10.99 -23.61 15.53
N MET A 2 -11.11 -22.51 14.82
CA MET A 2 -10.23 -21.32 15.01
C MET A 2 -10.42 -20.82 16.45
N ASP A 3 -9.34 -20.56 17.14
CA ASP A 3 -9.38 -20.00 18.49
C ASP A 3 -9.29 -18.46 18.45
N ILE A 4 -9.46 -17.83 19.62
CA ILE A 4 -9.46 -16.36 19.72
C ILE A 4 -8.07 -15.78 19.41
N GLU A 5 -7.00 -16.47 19.76
CA GLU A 5 -5.64 -15.99 19.53
C GLU A 5 -5.30 -16.01 18.05
N GLU A 6 -5.71 -17.08 17.33
CA GLU A 6 -5.57 -17.16 15.88
C GLU A 6 -6.38 -16.07 15.17
N LEU A 7 -7.62 -15.83 15.61
CA LEU A 7 -8.47 -14.77 15.05
C LEU A 7 -7.88 -13.38 15.28
N ALA A 8 -7.35 -13.12 16.48
CA ALA A 8 -6.66 -11.87 16.79
C ALA A 8 -5.44 -11.66 15.90
N ALA A 9 -4.58 -12.68 15.78
CA ALA A 9 -3.41 -12.63 14.92
C ALA A 9 -3.75 -12.34 13.45
N GLN A 10 -4.79 -12.98 12.91
CA GLN A 10 -5.27 -12.71 11.56
C GLN A 10 -5.75 -11.27 11.39
N GLN A 11 -6.42 -10.70 12.40
CA GLN A 11 -6.87 -9.31 12.36
C GLN A 11 -5.68 -8.34 12.44
N GLU A 12 -4.72 -8.58 13.33
CA GLU A 12 -3.51 -7.78 13.44
C GLU A 12 -2.71 -7.75 12.12
N ILE A 13 -2.59 -8.90 11.43
CA ILE A 13 -1.96 -8.98 10.09
C ILE A 13 -2.72 -8.13 9.07
N ARG A 14 -4.06 -8.16 9.06
CA ARG A 14 -4.87 -7.29 8.18
C ARG A 14 -4.64 -5.82 8.48
N ASP A 15 -4.54 -5.45 9.76
CA ASP A 15 -4.30 -4.07 10.19
C ASP A 15 -2.91 -3.57 9.76
N VAL A 16 -1.89 -4.44 9.75
CA VAL A 16 -0.56 -4.11 9.20
C VAL A 16 -0.68 -3.73 7.72
N LEU A 17 -1.43 -4.50 6.92
CA LEU A 17 -1.60 -4.21 5.49
C LEU A 17 -2.34 -2.89 5.26
N ILE A 18 -3.39 -2.60 6.04
CA ILE A 18 -4.12 -1.32 5.95
C ILE A 18 -3.22 -0.15 6.37
N ARG A 19 -2.40 -0.32 7.41
CA ARG A 19 -1.39 0.67 7.82
C ARG A 19 -0.40 0.96 6.70
N TYR A 20 0.12 -0.08 6.05
CA TYR A 20 1.02 0.02 4.91
C TYR A 20 0.39 0.82 3.76
N THR A 21 -0.79 0.42 3.29
CA THR A 21 -1.45 1.08 2.14
C THR A 21 -1.80 2.54 2.45
N ARG A 22 -2.24 2.84 3.67
CA ARG A 22 -2.43 4.22 4.12
C ARG A 22 -1.11 5.01 4.10
N GLY A 23 -0.01 4.39 4.53
CA GLY A 23 1.33 4.99 4.46
C GLY A 23 1.73 5.36 3.04
N ILE A 24 1.52 4.46 2.10
CA ILE A 24 1.78 4.71 0.67
C ILE A 24 0.92 5.87 0.16
N ASP A 25 -0.39 5.85 0.41
CA ASP A 25 -1.34 6.83 -0.13
C ASP A 25 -1.19 8.22 0.49
N ARG A 26 -0.65 8.34 1.70
CA ARG A 26 -0.41 9.60 2.41
C ARG A 26 1.04 10.05 2.43
N GLN A 27 1.94 9.31 1.76
CA GLN A 27 3.40 9.55 1.81
C GLN A 27 3.94 9.57 3.25
N ASP A 28 3.32 8.77 4.12
CA ASP A 28 3.69 8.66 5.52
C ASP A 28 4.73 7.55 5.69
N VAL A 29 6.00 7.96 5.66
CA VAL A 29 7.15 7.04 5.76
C VAL A 29 7.10 6.21 7.03
N GLU A 30 6.68 6.82 8.15
CA GLU A 30 6.60 6.13 9.45
C GLU A 30 5.59 4.97 9.41
N LEU A 31 4.40 5.19 8.78
CA LEU A 31 3.43 4.12 8.58
C LEU A 31 3.95 3.02 7.67
N VAL A 32 4.66 3.38 6.58
CA VAL A 32 5.27 2.39 5.68
C VAL A 32 6.30 1.57 6.43
N THR A 33 7.32 2.20 7.03
CA THR A 33 8.42 1.50 7.68
C THR A 33 7.97 0.68 8.89
N SER A 34 7.00 1.18 9.69
CA SER A 34 6.46 0.44 10.82
C SER A 34 5.65 -0.81 10.43
N SER A 35 5.29 -0.94 9.16
CA SER A 35 4.60 -2.13 8.64
C SER A 35 5.55 -3.29 8.33
N TYR A 36 6.85 -3.04 8.29
CA TYR A 36 7.88 -4.03 7.99
C TYR A 36 8.81 -4.27 9.18
N HIS A 37 9.40 -5.46 9.23
CA HIS A 37 10.59 -5.68 10.06
C HIS A 37 11.79 -4.98 9.42
N PRO A 38 12.79 -4.53 10.21
CA PRO A 38 13.95 -3.80 9.67
C PRO A 38 14.79 -4.59 8.65
N ASP A 39 14.76 -5.91 8.76
CA ASP A 39 15.46 -6.86 7.88
C ASP A 39 14.55 -7.45 6.79
N ALA A 40 13.37 -6.89 6.59
CA ALA A 40 12.42 -7.38 5.60
C ALA A 40 12.92 -7.16 4.18
N HIS A 41 12.46 -8.03 3.27
CA HIS A 41 12.65 -7.90 1.84
C HIS A 41 11.33 -7.60 1.14
N ASP A 42 11.37 -6.69 0.17
CA ASP A 42 10.23 -6.30 -0.66
C ASP A 42 10.57 -6.47 -2.14
N ASP A 43 9.71 -7.21 -2.86
CA ASP A 43 9.75 -7.37 -4.31
C ASP A 43 8.50 -6.73 -4.91
N HIS A 44 8.66 -5.51 -5.46
CA HIS A 44 7.64 -4.76 -6.21
C HIS A 44 7.83 -4.86 -7.73
N GLY A 45 8.48 -5.89 -8.22
CA GLY A 45 8.74 -6.09 -9.64
C GLY A 45 9.81 -5.14 -10.20
N ALA A 46 9.51 -3.84 -10.28
CA ALA A 46 10.47 -2.81 -10.69
C ALA A 46 11.49 -2.44 -9.60
N PHE A 47 11.22 -2.85 -8.36
CA PHE A 47 12.09 -2.68 -7.20
C PHE A 47 12.23 -4.02 -6.48
N GLN A 48 13.44 -4.32 -6.01
CA GLN A 48 13.71 -5.42 -5.08
C GLN A 48 14.78 -4.96 -4.09
N GLY A 49 14.55 -5.14 -2.79
CA GLY A 49 15.52 -4.75 -1.78
C GLY A 49 14.97 -4.64 -0.37
N GLY A 50 15.73 -4.00 0.50
CA GLY A 50 15.35 -3.70 1.88
C GLY A 50 14.44 -2.48 1.99
N ILE A 51 13.95 -2.21 3.20
CA ILE A 51 12.89 -1.22 3.42
C ILE A 51 13.38 0.22 3.26
N ASP A 52 14.61 0.53 3.64
CA ASP A 52 15.17 1.88 3.44
C ASP A 52 15.33 2.20 1.95
N GLU A 53 15.76 1.22 1.15
CA GLU A 53 15.87 1.34 -0.30
C GLU A 53 14.48 1.43 -0.96
N PHE A 54 13.49 0.71 -0.43
CA PHE A 54 12.11 0.80 -0.89
C PHE A 54 11.53 2.19 -0.67
N VAL A 55 11.74 2.79 0.50
CA VAL A 55 11.29 4.16 0.78
C VAL A 55 11.98 5.18 -0.14
N ALA A 56 13.27 5.01 -0.43
CA ALA A 56 13.97 5.87 -1.39
C ALA A 56 13.36 5.74 -2.80
N TRP A 57 13.12 4.52 -3.26
CA TRP A 57 12.47 4.24 -4.54
C TRP A 57 11.05 4.83 -4.63
N LEU A 58 10.26 4.76 -3.55
CA LEU A 58 8.93 5.39 -3.48
C LEU A 58 9.03 6.91 -3.66
N ARG A 59 9.95 7.56 -2.95
CA ARG A 59 10.14 9.02 -2.99
C ARG A 59 10.57 9.52 -4.36
N GLU A 60 11.54 8.85 -4.96
CA GLU A 60 12.13 9.26 -6.25
C GLU A 60 11.26 8.88 -7.45
N GLY A 61 10.46 7.82 -7.32
CA GLY A 61 9.62 7.28 -8.37
C GLY A 61 8.14 7.58 -8.15
N VAL A 62 7.45 6.69 -7.42
CA VAL A 62 5.99 6.69 -7.33
C VAL A 62 5.44 8.01 -6.78
N TRP A 63 6.02 8.51 -5.69
CA TRP A 63 5.53 9.73 -5.04
C TRP A 63 5.88 11.01 -5.78
N ALA A 64 7.01 11.03 -6.49
CA ALA A 64 7.39 12.17 -7.32
C ALA A 64 6.59 12.23 -8.63
N TYR A 65 6.23 11.07 -9.19
CA TYR A 65 5.59 10.99 -10.49
C TYR A 65 4.08 11.14 -10.44
N TYR A 66 3.39 10.51 -9.46
CA TYR A 66 1.94 10.54 -9.35
C TYR A 66 1.45 11.55 -8.33
N ASP A 67 0.35 12.24 -8.64
CA ASP A 67 -0.26 13.25 -7.77
C ASP A 67 -1.10 12.60 -6.66
N THR A 68 -1.71 11.45 -6.95
CA THR A 68 -2.54 10.71 -5.99
C THR A 68 -2.37 9.22 -6.20
N THR A 69 -2.35 8.48 -5.11
CA THR A 69 -2.47 7.03 -5.13
C THR A 69 -3.61 6.58 -4.23
N THR A 70 -4.25 5.48 -4.59
CA THR A 70 -5.29 4.85 -3.77
C THR A 70 -5.14 3.35 -3.89
N HIS A 71 -4.84 2.69 -2.79
CA HIS A 71 -4.74 1.24 -2.71
C HIS A 71 -6.02 0.68 -2.10
N PHE A 72 -6.83 0.04 -2.92
CA PHE A 72 -8.05 -0.64 -2.48
C PHE A 72 -7.76 -2.12 -2.24
N ILE A 73 -7.75 -2.52 -0.96
CA ILE A 73 -7.54 -3.91 -0.56
C ILE A 73 -8.88 -4.65 -0.63
N GLY A 74 -8.90 -5.72 -1.39
CA GLY A 74 -10.04 -6.59 -1.56
C GLY A 74 -10.03 -7.77 -0.59
N ASN A 75 -10.32 -8.95 -1.12
CA ASN A 75 -10.33 -10.19 -0.36
C ASN A 75 -8.92 -10.59 0.11
N GLN A 76 -8.86 -11.14 1.30
CA GLN A 76 -7.63 -11.57 1.95
C GLN A 76 -7.78 -13.00 2.48
N LEU A 77 -6.84 -13.85 2.16
CA LEU A 77 -6.63 -15.13 2.83
C LEU A 77 -5.43 -14.95 3.78
N VAL A 78 -5.64 -15.24 5.06
CA VAL A 78 -4.59 -15.15 6.09
C VAL A 78 -4.53 -16.46 6.85
N GLU A 79 -3.37 -17.08 6.86
CA GLU A 79 -3.09 -18.32 7.58
C GLU A 79 -1.99 -18.05 8.62
N VAL A 80 -2.20 -18.50 9.85
CA VAL A 80 -1.28 -18.25 10.97
C VAL A 80 -0.85 -19.58 11.59
N ALA A 81 0.44 -19.74 11.85
CA ALA A 81 1.01 -20.86 12.57
C ALA A 81 2.06 -20.36 13.58
N GLY A 82 1.70 -20.25 14.85
CA GLY A 82 2.54 -19.67 15.90
C GLY A 82 2.86 -18.20 15.61
N ASP A 83 4.13 -17.88 15.47
CA ASP A 83 4.61 -16.51 15.22
C ASP A 83 4.88 -16.22 13.73
N VAL A 84 4.37 -17.06 12.83
CA VAL A 84 4.48 -16.88 11.37
C VAL A 84 3.09 -16.84 10.76
N GLY A 85 2.85 -15.84 9.91
CA GLY A 85 1.64 -15.69 9.13
C GLY A 85 1.94 -15.61 7.64
N HIS A 86 1.07 -16.18 6.82
CA HIS A 86 1.08 -16.01 5.37
C HIS A 86 -0.22 -15.36 4.93
N ALA A 87 -0.12 -14.37 4.05
CA ALA A 87 -1.30 -13.71 3.53
C ALA A 87 -1.21 -13.52 2.02
N GLU A 88 -2.32 -13.79 1.35
CA GLU A 88 -2.58 -13.36 -0.01
C GLU A 88 -3.67 -12.29 0.02
N SER A 89 -3.36 -11.10 -0.48
CA SER A 89 -4.27 -9.95 -0.42
C SER A 89 -4.42 -9.35 -1.80
N TYR A 90 -5.65 -9.32 -2.31
CA TYR A 90 -5.95 -8.68 -3.59
C TYR A 90 -5.95 -7.16 -3.44
N CYS A 91 -5.33 -6.48 -4.38
CA CYS A 91 -5.26 -5.03 -4.41
C CYS A 91 -5.60 -4.49 -5.79
N VAL A 92 -6.39 -3.42 -5.83
CA VAL A 92 -6.49 -2.54 -7.00
C VAL A 92 -5.85 -1.22 -6.63
N ALA A 93 -4.72 -0.93 -7.26
CA ALA A 93 -3.96 0.28 -7.01
C ALA A 93 -4.19 1.30 -8.13
N TYR A 94 -4.70 2.48 -7.78
CA TYR A 94 -4.91 3.61 -8.67
C TYR A 94 -3.77 4.60 -8.48
N HIS A 95 -3.18 5.06 -9.61
CA HIS A 95 -2.10 6.03 -9.63
C HIS A 95 -2.48 7.13 -10.60
N ARG A 96 -2.87 8.29 -10.09
CA ARG A 96 -3.29 9.44 -10.90
C ARG A 96 -2.12 10.38 -11.15
N ARG A 97 -1.91 10.73 -12.41
CA ARG A 97 -1.05 11.82 -12.85
C ARG A 97 -1.91 12.86 -13.57
N ALA A 98 -1.98 14.07 -13.02
CA ALA A 98 -2.69 15.18 -13.64
C ALA A 98 -2.02 15.61 -14.96
N THR A 99 -2.79 16.27 -15.83
CA THR A 99 -2.26 16.93 -17.03
C THR A 99 -1.27 18.01 -16.63
N ARG A 100 -0.05 17.95 -17.15
CA ARG A 100 1.00 18.95 -16.92
C ARG A 100 2.06 18.90 -18.02
N ASP A 101 2.76 20.01 -18.21
CA ASP A 101 3.89 20.13 -19.14
C ASP A 101 3.55 19.72 -20.61
N GLY A 102 2.26 19.88 -21.00
CA GLY A 102 1.77 19.48 -22.33
C GLY A 102 1.47 17.99 -22.47
N GLU A 103 1.70 17.18 -21.43
CA GLU A 103 1.34 15.77 -21.39
C GLU A 103 -0.06 15.58 -20.79
N GLN A 104 -0.90 14.81 -21.49
CA GLN A 104 -2.23 14.47 -20.99
C GLN A 104 -2.14 13.61 -19.74
N GLY A 105 -2.92 13.99 -18.72
CA GLY A 105 -3.06 13.23 -17.50
C GLY A 105 -3.65 11.84 -17.73
N HIS A 106 -3.34 10.94 -16.82
CA HIS A 106 -3.85 9.57 -16.88
C HIS A 106 -3.98 8.93 -15.49
N ASP A 107 -4.83 7.93 -15.43
CA ASP A 107 -4.88 6.97 -14.33
C ASP A 107 -4.21 5.67 -14.76
N LEU A 108 -3.14 5.26 -14.07
CA LEU A 108 -2.61 3.90 -14.16
C LEU A 108 -3.30 3.06 -13.08
N VAL A 109 -4.04 2.06 -13.51
CA VAL A 109 -4.73 1.11 -12.62
C VAL A 109 -4.02 -0.23 -12.70
N ILE A 110 -3.70 -0.78 -11.55
CA ILE A 110 -2.96 -2.04 -11.41
C ILE A 110 -3.79 -3.00 -10.58
N GLY A 111 -4.14 -4.15 -11.12
CA GLY A 111 -4.65 -5.28 -10.37
C GLY A 111 -3.48 -6.18 -9.99
N LEU A 112 -3.29 -6.39 -8.69
CA LEU A 112 -2.18 -7.18 -8.16
C LEU A 112 -2.58 -7.93 -6.89
N ARG A 113 -1.71 -8.83 -6.47
CA ARG A 113 -1.80 -9.47 -5.17
C ARG A 113 -0.51 -9.22 -4.40
N TYR A 114 -0.65 -8.88 -3.13
CA TYR A 114 0.44 -8.98 -2.17
C TYR A 114 0.47 -10.42 -1.65
N VAL A 115 1.60 -11.08 -1.81
CA VAL A 115 1.90 -12.39 -1.24
C VAL A 115 2.96 -12.17 -0.18
N ASP A 116 2.49 -12.16 1.07
CA ASP A 116 3.28 -11.71 2.20
C ASP A 116 3.55 -12.84 3.18
N ARG A 117 4.76 -12.84 3.75
CA ARG A 117 5.09 -13.54 4.97
C ARG A 117 5.24 -12.52 6.10
N PHE A 118 4.45 -12.72 7.14
CA PHE A 118 4.47 -11.94 8.37
C PHE A 118 5.18 -12.73 9.47
N GLU A 119 5.82 -12.02 10.37
CA GLU A 119 6.36 -12.57 11.60
C GLU A 119 5.91 -11.73 12.79
N ARG A 120 5.64 -12.42 13.91
CA ARG A 120 5.43 -11.78 15.19
C ARG A 120 6.74 -11.81 15.97
N ARG A 121 7.37 -10.64 16.12
CA ARG A 121 8.60 -10.46 16.92
C ARG A 121 8.31 -9.44 18.01
N ASP A 122 8.71 -9.74 19.23
CA ASP A 122 8.46 -8.87 20.40
C ASP A 122 6.96 -8.49 20.59
N GLY A 123 6.07 -9.41 20.21
CA GLY A 123 4.62 -9.23 20.31
C GLY A 123 3.97 -8.46 19.15
N GLU A 124 4.73 -8.01 18.16
CA GLU A 124 4.21 -7.24 17.03
C GLU A 124 4.29 -8.00 15.71
N TRP A 125 3.17 -8.06 14.98
CA TRP A 125 3.14 -8.55 13.61
C TRP A 125 3.63 -7.49 12.63
N ARG A 126 4.56 -7.87 11.75
CA ARG A 126 5.05 -7.04 10.64
C ARG A 126 5.39 -7.91 9.44
N ILE A 127 5.45 -7.28 8.27
CA ILE A 127 5.88 -7.92 7.03
C ILE A 127 7.37 -8.26 7.16
N ALA A 128 7.73 -9.52 6.92
CA ALA A 128 9.10 -10.00 6.86
C ALA A 128 9.57 -10.26 5.41
N ASP A 129 8.65 -10.63 4.52
CA ASP A 129 8.91 -10.78 3.08
C ASP A 129 7.63 -10.46 2.32
N ARG A 130 7.74 -9.67 1.26
CA ARG A 130 6.65 -9.32 0.35
C ARG A 130 7.02 -9.63 -1.08
N ARG A 131 6.04 -10.15 -1.83
CA ARG A 131 6.09 -10.26 -3.28
C ARG A 131 4.82 -9.68 -3.88
N CYS A 132 4.98 -8.71 -4.78
CA CYS A 132 3.87 -8.20 -5.57
C CYS A 132 3.71 -9.05 -6.82
N VAL A 133 2.57 -9.68 -6.96
CA VAL A 133 2.18 -10.47 -8.15
C VAL A 133 1.22 -9.64 -8.98
N PHE A 134 1.66 -9.19 -10.14
CA PHE A 134 0.88 -8.33 -11.03
C PHE A 134 0.02 -9.18 -11.95
N ASP A 135 -1.31 -9.03 -11.87
CA ASP A 135 -2.25 -9.79 -12.69
C ASP A 135 -2.61 -9.03 -13.99
N TRP A 136 -2.82 -7.72 -13.91
CA TRP A 136 -3.13 -6.87 -15.06
C TRP A 136 -2.83 -5.39 -14.78
N THR A 137 -2.71 -4.61 -15.86
CA THR A 137 -2.61 -3.15 -15.79
C THR A 137 -3.51 -2.49 -16.83
N ARG A 138 -3.96 -1.27 -16.54
CA ARG A 138 -4.71 -0.43 -17.47
C ARG A 138 -4.28 1.02 -17.30
N ARG A 139 -4.16 1.75 -18.41
CA ARG A 139 -3.91 3.18 -18.40
C ARG A 139 -5.08 3.89 -19.09
N ASP A 140 -5.76 4.75 -18.35
CA ASP A 140 -6.90 5.50 -18.83
C ASP A 140 -6.52 6.99 -18.92
N PRO A 141 -6.75 7.68 -20.06
CA PRO A 141 -6.54 9.12 -20.14
C PRO A 141 -7.61 9.85 -19.30
N ILE A 142 -7.22 10.94 -18.65
CA ILE A 142 -8.18 11.84 -17.99
C ILE A 142 -8.80 12.73 -19.07
N VAL A 143 -10.07 12.50 -19.39
CA VAL A 143 -10.78 13.21 -20.48
C VAL A 143 -11.94 14.05 -19.99
N ASP A 144 -12.55 13.67 -18.87
CA ASP A 144 -13.67 14.36 -18.27
C ASP A 144 -13.64 14.11 -16.75
N GLU A 145 -13.71 15.18 -15.98
CA GLU A 145 -13.72 15.11 -14.52
C GLU A 145 -14.85 15.99 -13.99
N TRP A 146 -15.54 15.49 -13.00
CA TRP A 146 -16.50 16.30 -12.28
C TRP A 146 -15.77 17.30 -11.38
N ASP A 147 -16.08 18.59 -11.54
CA ASP A 147 -15.52 19.64 -10.71
C ASP A 147 -16.12 19.55 -9.30
N LEU A 148 -15.28 19.18 -8.35
CA LEU A 148 -15.68 19.18 -6.95
C LEU A 148 -15.91 20.63 -6.47
N PRO A 149 -16.96 20.90 -5.69
CA PRO A 149 -17.20 22.23 -5.15
C PRO A 149 -16.02 22.70 -4.28
N PRO A 150 -15.76 24.03 -4.23
CA PRO A 150 -14.62 24.59 -3.51
C PRO A 150 -14.55 24.21 -2.02
N GLU A 151 -15.70 24.01 -1.39
CA GLU A 151 -15.85 23.63 0.03
C GLU A 151 -15.62 22.13 0.29
N ALA A 152 -15.53 21.31 -0.75
CA ALA A 152 -15.30 19.87 -0.58
C ALA A 152 -13.93 19.60 0.06
N LEU A 153 -13.91 18.79 1.11
CA LEU A 153 -12.67 18.32 1.69
C LEU A 153 -11.91 17.49 0.67
N ARG A 154 -10.67 17.89 0.42
CA ARG A 154 -9.76 17.17 -0.47
C ARG A 154 -8.81 16.29 0.35
N GLY A 155 -8.54 15.08 -0.15
CA GLY A 155 -7.47 14.26 0.36
C GLY A 155 -6.11 14.93 0.17
N ARG A 156 -5.19 14.72 1.12
CA ARG A 156 -3.82 15.25 1.08
C ARG A 156 -2.83 14.11 1.27
N ARG A 157 -1.65 14.30 0.73
CA ARG A 157 -0.55 13.32 0.86
C ARG A 157 0.51 13.82 1.86
N ASP A 158 0.04 14.42 2.94
CA ASP A 158 0.87 14.95 4.01
C ASP A 158 0.11 14.90 5.35
N ARG A 159 0.78 15.31 6.44
CA ARG A 159 0.19 15.36 7.80
C ARG A 159 -0.95 16.37 7.96
N ASN A 160 -1.30 17.15 6.93
CA ASN A 160 -2.48 18.01 6.93
C ASN A 160 -3.72 17.32 6.36
N ASP A 161 -3.64 16.04 5.98
CA ASP A 161 -4.83 15.27 5.62
C ASP A 161 -5.78 15.18 6.82
N PRO A 162 -7.12 15.34 6.61
CA PRO A 162 -8.11 15.31 7.71
C PRO A 162 -8.05 14.06 8.59
N VAL A 163 -7.43 12.98 8.14
CA VAL A 163 -7.31 11.74 8.91
C VAL A 163 -6.33 11.83 10.08
N TYR A 164 -5.42 12.82 10.09
CA TYR A 164 -4.43 13.05 11.16
C TYR A 164 -4.91 14.05 12.23
N ARG A 165 -6.19 14.08 12.53
CA ARG A 165 -6.78 14.93 13.56
C ARG A 165 -6.65 14.35 14.95
#